data_0c4bf6925fb12b333ff71adea83689fe
#
_entry.id   0c4bf6925fb12b333ff71adea83689fe
#
_cell.length_a   1.000
_cell.length_b   1.000
_cell.length_c   1.000
_cell.angle_alpha   90.00
_cell.angle_beta   90.00
_cell.angle_gamma   90.00
#
_symmetry.space_group_name_H-M   'P 1'
#
loop_
_entity.id
_entity.type
_entity.pdbx_description
1 polymer ?
#
loop_
_entity_poly.entity_id
_entity_poly.type
_entity_poly.pdbx_seq_one_letter_code
_entity_poly.pdbx_strand_id
1 'polypeptide(L)'
;MPIYEFCAENVTLLDKAFKAGAQRVELCDNLAVGGTTPSYGVIKAAIELAKDYQAKVIVMIRPRGGDFVYSQQELAIMLEDIKCARDLGVDGFALGALTSENQLNTEALKTLLDASRGLEVTMHMAFDQIPKADQPSAIQWLKDHGVTRLLTRAGTPETDLESRLKRYAELVGLAEERLEILAGGGISVANRDQFLAIPGLEQVHGTRVVF
;
A
#
# COMPACT_ATOMS: atom_id res chain seq x y z
N MET A 1 8.81 1.00 17.56
CA MET A 1 7.34 0.99 17.84
C MET A 1 6.63 0.62 16.55
N PRO A 2 5.60 -0.22 16.60
CA PRO A 2 4.88 -0.62 15.40
C PRO A 2 4.22 0.59 14.70
N ILE A 3 4.12 0.54 13.38
CA ILE A 3 3.45 1.55 12.56
C ILE A 3 2.02 1.10 12.27
N TYR A 4 1.06 1.94 12.62
CA TYR A 4 -0.34 1.77 12.25
C TYR A 4 -0.64 2.65 11.04
N GLU A 5 -0.86 2.01 9.88
CA GLU A 5 -1.29 2.69 8.67
C GLU A 5 -2.80 2.60 8.53
N PHE A 6 -3.46 3.75 8.61
CA PHE A 6 -4.91 3.81 8.45
C PHE A 6 -5.26 3.90 6.95
N CYS A 7 -6.11 2.98 6.47
CA CYS A 7 -6.66 3.04 5.12
C CYS A 7 -7.87 3.96 5.12
N ALA A 8 -7.73 5.12 4.51
CA ALA A 8 -8.74 6.18 4.50
C ALA A 8 -9.44 6.29 3.15
N GLU A 9 -10.77 6.41 3.19
CA GLU A 9 -11.53 6.95 2.08
C GLU A 9 -11.78 8.43 2.35
N ASN A 10 -11.23 9.30 1.49
CA ASN A 10 -11.33 10.73 1.69
C ASN A 10 -10.69 11.18 3.04
N VAL A 11 -11.05 12.36 3.54
CA VAL A 11 -10.55 12.91 4.80
C VAL A 11 -11.47 12.66 6.00
N THR A 12 -12.59 11.98 5.81
CA THR A 12 -13.70 11.91 6.77
C THR A 12 -13.31 11.41 8.16
N LEU A 13 -12.40 10.44 8.25
CA LEU A 13 -11.97 9.84 9.53
C LEU A 13 -10.51 10.13 9.87
N LEU A 14 -9.80 10.96 9.11
CA LEU A 14 -8.36 11.17 9.28
C LEU A 14 -8.01 11.76 10.66
N ASP A 15 -8.70 12.82 11.08
CA ASP A 15 -8.48 13.43 12.41
C ASP A 15 -8.67 12.40 13.53
N LYS A 16 -9.73 11.60 13.45
CA LYS A 16 -9.99 10.53 14.41
C LYS A 16 -8.89 9.47 14.39
N ALA A 17 -8.42 9.08 13.20
CA ALA A 17 -7.37 8.07 13.04
C ALA A 17 -6.04 8.55 13.62
N PHE A 18 -5.64 9.77 13.34
CA PHE A 18 -4.42 10.35 13.89
C PHE A 18 -4.49 10.50 15.41
N LYS A 19 -5.61 10.98 15.96
CA LYS A 19 -5.83 11.03 17.42
C LYS A 19 -5.79 9.66 18.08
N ALA A 20 -6.18 8.61 17.36
CA ALA A 20 -6.13 7.23 17.83
C ALA A 20 -4.75 6.57 17.62
N GLY A 21 -3.75 7.30 17.10
CA GLY A 21 -2.36 6.85 16.99
C GLY A 21 -1.94 6.30 15.63
N ALA A 22 -2.68 6.60 14.56
CA ALA A 22 -2.17 6.32 13.20
C ALA A 22 -0.98 7.24 12.89
N GLN A 23 0.15 6.67 12.51
CA GLN A 23 1.35 7.42 12.14
C GLN A 23 1.47 7.61 10.61
N ARG A 24 0.68 6.85 9.83
CA ARG A 24 0.64 6.91 8.38
C ARG A 24 -0.78 6.64 7.90
N VAL A 25 -1.12 7.23 6.79
CA VAL A 25 -2.38 6.98 6.09
C VAL A 25 -2.09 6.55 4.65
N GLU A 26 -2.78 5.49 4.19
CA GLU A 26 -2.99 5.27 2.77
C GLU A 26 -4.27 5.99 2.38
N LEU A 27 -4.12 7.07 1.61
CA LEU A 27 -5.23 7.93 1.21
C LEU A 27 -5.81 7.46 -0.12
N CYS A 28 -7.06 7.03 -0.07
CA CYS A 28 -7.81 6.52 -1.22
C CYS A 28 -9.09 7.32 -1.45
N ASP A 29 -9.68 7.11 -2.61
CA ASP A 29 -11.09 7.29 -2.88
C ASP A 29 -11.71 5.92 -3.18
N ASN A 30 -13.04 5.81 -3.14
CA ASN A 30 -13.82 4.65 -3.59
C ASN A 30 -13.31 3.29 -3.08
N LEU A 31 -13.26 3.11 -1.76
CA LEU A 31 -12.86 1.84 -1.14
C LEU A 31 -13.80 0.66 -1.50
N ALA A 32 -15.01 0.93 -1.99
CA ALA A 32 -15.93 -0.10 -2.45
C ALA A 32 -15.38 -0.93 -3.62
N VAL A 33 -14.44 -0.35 -4.41
CA VAL A 33 -13.73 -1.06 -5.49
C VAL A 33 -12.27 -1.39 -5.14
N GLY A 34 -11.90 -1.26 -3.86
CA GLY A 34 -10.56 -1.51 -3.35
C GLY A 34 -9.62 -0.31 -3.37
N GLY A 35 -10.17 0.91 -3.47
CA GLY A 35 -9.43 2.16 -3.51
C GLY A 35 -9.01 2.59 -4.92
N THR A 36 -9.17 3.88 -5.19
CA THR A 36 -8.71 4.57 -6.41
C THR A 36 -7.96 5.84 -6.01
N THR A 37 -7.33 6.52 -6.98
CA THR A 37 -6.64 7.79 -6.75
C THR A 37 -7.61 8.84 -6.21
N PRO A 38 -7.34 9.49 -5.07
CA PRO A 38 -8.17 10.55 -4.54
C PRO A 38 -8.00 11.86 -5.33
N SER A 39 -8.99 12.74 -5.26
CA SER A 39 -8.92 14.03 -5.94
C SER A 39 -7.80 14.93 -5.37
N TYR A 40 -7.33 15.87 -6.18
CA TYR A 40 -6.35 16.90 -5.78
C TYR A 40 -6.75 17.60 -4.47
N GLY A 41 -8.04 17.98 -4.32
CA GLY A 41 -8.53 18.66 -3.12
C GLY A 41 -8.46 17.79 -1.88
N VAL A 42 -8.76 16.50 -2.00
CA VAL A 42 -8.66 15.51 -0.91
C VAL A 42 -7.20 15.34 -0.48
N ILE A 43 -6.27 15.19 -1.44
CA ILE A 43 -4.83 15.05 -1.15
C ILE A 43 -4.33 16.27 -0.39
N LYS A 44 -4.63 17.48 -0.90
CA LYS A 44 -4.23 18.74 -0.25
C LYS A 44 -4.75 18.86 1.18
N ALA A 45 -6.03 18.56 1.40
CA ALA A 45 -6.64 18.63 2.73
C ALA A 45 -6.04 17.58 3.70
N ALA A 46 -5.73 16.37 3.21
CA ALA A 46 -5.12 15.32 4.02
C ALA A 46 -3.69 15.71 4.45
N ILE A 47 -2.89 16.29 3.56
CA ILE A 47 -1.53 16.76 3.88
C ILE A 47 -1.58 17.85 4.95
N GLU A 48 -2.47 18.84 4.80
CA GLU A 48 -2.60 19.92 5.80
C GLU A 48 -2.97 19.36 7.17
N LEU A 49 -3.91 18.42 7.22
CA LEU A 49 -4.30 17.79 8.48
C LEU A 49 -3.17 16.92 9.07
N ALA A 50 -2.45 16.16 8.25
CA ALA A 50 -1.36 15.27 8.70
C ALA A 50 -0.20 16.03 9.37
N LYS A 51 0.04 17.29 8.99
CA LYS A 51 1.10 18.14 9.58
C LYS A 51 0.93 18.29 11.09
N ASP A 52 -0.30 18.47 11.56
CA ASP A 52 -0.60 18.67 12.99
C ASP A 52 -0.23 17.44 13.84
N TYR A 53 -0.18 16.28 13.21
CA TYR A 53 0.12 14.99 13.83
C TYR A 53 1.50 14.42 13.45
N GLN A 54 2.26 15.10 12.60
CA GLN A 54 3.52 14.60 12.05
C GLN A 54 3.35 13.22 11.38
N ALA A 55 2.17 12.98 10.81
CA ALA A 55 1.84 11.73 10.15
C ALA A 55 2.17 11.76 8.67
N LYS A 56 2.49 10.60 8.09
CA LYS A 56 2.80 10.45 6.66
C LYS A 56 1.53 10.21 5.84
N VAL A 57 1.53 10.76 4.62
CA VAL A 57 0.45 10.57 3.63
C VAL A 57 1.00 9.81 2.43
N ILE A 58 0.53 8.58 2.26
CA ILE A 58 0.80 7.72 1.10
C ILE A 58 -0.47 7.75 0.22
N VAL A 59 -0.33 8.19 -1.01
CA VAL A 59 -1.48 8.37 -1.92
C VAL A 59 -1.64 7.15 -2.81
N MET A 60 -2.87 6.61 -2.87
CA MET A 60 -3.22 5.58 -3.83
C MET A 60 -3.13 6.11 -5.26
N ILE A 61 -2.37 5.43 -6.10
CA ILE A 61 -2.29 5.69 -7.55
C ILE A 61 -2.91 4.51 -8.29
N ARG A 62 -4.19 4.61 -8.55
CA ARG A 62 -5.00 3.58 -9.20
C ARG A 62 -6.16 4.24 -9.94
N PRO A 63 -6.17 4.24 -11.28
CA PRO A 63 -7.13 5.04 -12.08
C PRO A 63 -8.54 4.49 -12.04
N ARG A 64 -8.71 3.20 -11.72
CA ARG A 64 -10.02 2.52 -11.67
C ARG A 64 -10.00 1.27 -10.77
N GLY A 65 -11.16 0.79 -10.41
CA GLY A 65 -11.36 -0.54 -9.84
C GLY A 65 -11.12 -1.67 -10.85
N GLY A 66 -11.34 -2.92 -10.44
CA GLY A 66 -11.12 -4.13 -11.24
C GLY A 66 -9.67 -4.62 -11.18
N ASP A 67 -9.16 -5.15 -12.30
CA ASP A 67 -7.81 -5.68 -12.43
C ASP A 67 -6.72 -4.60 -12.32
N PHE A 68 -5.47 -5.05 -12.42
CA PHE A 68 -4.29 -4.18 -12.36
C PHE A 68 -3.51 -4.18 -13.70
N VAL A 69 -4.19 -4.55 -14.79
CA VAL A 69 -3.65 -4.55 -16.15
C VAL A 69 -4.06 -3.25 -16.82
N TYR A 70 -3.13 -2.34 -16.98
CA TYR A 70 -3.41 -0.98 -17.45
C TYR A 70 -3.04 -0.77 -18.91
N SER A 71 -3.90 -0.04 -19.62
CA SER A 71 -3.60 0.48 -20.96
C SER A 71 -2.58 1.61 -20.89
N GLN A 72 -1.99 1.96 -22.03
CA GLN A 72 -1.08 3.11 -22.13
C GLN A 72 -1.75 4.43 -21.69
N GLN A 73 -3.05 4.60 -21.96
CA GLN A 73 -3.78 5.78 -21.51
C GLN A 73 -3.94 5.80 -19.98
N GLU A 74 -4.24 4.66 -19.36
CA GLU A 74 -4.34 4.56 -17.89
C GLU A 74 -2.99 4.79 -17.22
N LEU A 75 -1.89 4.28 -17.78
CA LEU A 75 -0.54 4.57 -17.29
C LEU A 75 -0.21 6.07 -17.40
N ALA A 76 -0.62 6.73 -18.49
CA ALA A 76 -0.43 8.19 -18.61
C ALA A 76 -1.22 8.95 -17.54
N ILE A 77 -2.44 8.52 -17.20
CA ILE A 77 -3.23 9.09 -16.09
C ILE A 77 -2.50 8.90 -14.77
N MET A 78 -2.00 7.69 -14.47
CA MET A 78 -1.26 7.40 -13.24
C MET A 78 0.00 8.28 -13.11
N LEU A 79 0.71 8.56 -14.20
CA LEU A 79 1.88 9.44 -14.21
C LEU A 79 1.53 10.89 -13.89
N GLU A 80 0.44 11.41 -14.42
CA GLU A 80 -0.05 12.76 -14.09
C GLU A 80 -0.55 12.84 -12.64
N ASP A 81 -1.23 11.79 -12.13
CA ASP A 81 -1.63 11.70 -10.73
C ASP A 81 -0.41 11.73 -9.78
N ILE A 82 0.66 10.97 -10.09
CA ILE A 82 1.92 10.98 -9.34
C ILE A 82 2.52 12.39 -9.33
N LYS A 83 2.60 13.03 -10.48
CA LYS A 83 3.14 14.39 -10.60
C LYS A 83 2.34 15.38 -9.77
N CYS A 84 1.02 15.39 -9.92
CA CYS A 84 0.14 16.29 -9.16
C CYS A 84 0.27 16.08 -7.64
N ALA A 85 0.29 14.84 -7.17
CA ALA A 85 0.40 14.54 -5.75
C ALA A 85 1.81 14.86 -5.20
N ARG A 86 2.86 14.61 -5.99
CA ARG A 86 4.24 15.02 -5.66
C ARG A 86 4.37 16.52 -5.44
N ASP A 87 3.78 17.32 -6.34
CA ASP A 87 3.82 18.79 -6.27
C ASP A 87 3.09 19.32 -5.02
N LEU A 88 2.16 18.55 -4.47
CA LEU A 88 1.50 18.83 -3.18
C LEU A 88 2.36 18.47 -1.97
N GLY A 89 3.42 17.68 -2.12
CA GLY A 89 4.33 17.31 -1.04
C GLY A 89 3.88 16.07 -0.23
N VAL A 90 3.36 15.04 -0.89
CA VAL A 90 3.06 13.74 -0.26
C VAL A 90 4.35 13.00 0.14
N ASP A 91 4.25 12.07 1.08
CA ASP A 91 5.39 11.27 1.54
C ASP A 91 5.65 10.05 0.63
N GLY A 92 4.65 9.59 -0.10
CA GLY A 92 4.80 8.42 -0.97
C GLY A 92 3.53 8.03 -1.71
N PHE A 93 3.63 6.89 -2.39
CA PHE A 93 2.57 6.35 -3.23
C PHE A 93 2.32 4.87 -2.94
N ALA A 94 1.05 4.46 -3.02
CA ALA A 94 0.65 3.06 -3.11
C ALA A 94 0.24 2.79 -4.57
N LEU A 95 0.94 1.89 -5.23
CA LEU A 95 0.74 1.58 -6.65
C LEU A 95 1.08 0.12 -6.96
N GLY A 96 0.73 -0.33 -8.14
CA GLY A 96 1.07 -1.65 -8.66
C GLY A 96 0.50 -1.83 -10.06
N ALA A 97 1.18 -2.60 -10.90
CA ALA A 97 0.74 -2.95 -12.24
C ALA A 97 1.11 -4.41 -12.55
N LEU A 98 0.17 -5.13 -13.14
CA LEU A 98 0.35 -6.53 -13.53
C LEU A 98 0.17 -6.71 -15.03
N THR A 99 0.65 -7.85 -15.54
CA THR A 99 0.33 -8.36 -16.88
C THR A 99 -1.00 -9.13 -16.84
N SER A 100 -1.52 -9.50 -18.02
CA SER A 100 -2.69 -10.37 -18.18
C SER A 100 -2.51 -11.76 -17.55
N GLU A 101 -1.26 -12.19 -17.35
CA GLU A 101 -0.89 -13.45 -16.70
C GLU A 101 -0.66 -13.30 -15.20
N ASN A 102 -1.08 -12.18 -14.60
CA ASN A 102 -0.85 -11.83 -13.19
C ASN A 102 0.63 -11.85 -12.78
N GLN A 103 1.53 -11.45 -13.66
CA GLN A 103 2.94 -11.21 -13.34
C GLN A 103 3.16 -9.70 -13.13
N LEU A 104 4.27 -9.30 -12.46
CA LEU A 104 4.64 -7.89 -12.42
C LEU A 104 4.79 -7.33 -13.85
N ASN A 105 4.09 -6.26 -14.16
CA ASN A 105 4.38 -5.49 -15.36
C ASN A 105 5.61 -4.61 -15.10
N THR A 106 6.78 -5.18 -15.28
CA THR A 106 8.05 -4.54 -14.90
C THR A 106 8.36 -3.29 -15.72
N GLU A 107 7.85 -3.17 -16.94
CA GLU A 107 8.02 -1.98 -17.79
C GLU A 107 7.18 -0.81 -17.24
N ALA A 108 5.89 -1.07 -16.99
CA ALA A 108 5.01 -0.07 -16.38
C ALA A 108 5.52 0.33 -14.99
N LEU A 109 5.89 -0.65 -14.15
CA LEU A 109 6.40 -0.37 -12.81
C LEU A 109 7.68 0.46 -12.81
N LYS A 110 8.65 0.20 -13.70
CA LYS A 110 9.85 1.05 -13.83
C LYS A 110 9.48 2.50 -14.11
N THR A 111 8.55 2.72 -15.03
CA THR A 111 8.09 4.07 -15.41
C THR A 111 7.42 4.79 -14.21
N LEU A 112 6.56 4.08 -13.46
CA LEU A 112 5.90 4.62 -12.27
C LEU A 112 6.90 4.88 -11.12
N LEU A 113 7.87 3.98 -10.92
CA LEU A 113 8.93 4.15 -9.92
C LEU A 113 9.85 5.33 -10.25
N ASP A 114 10.20 5.52 -11.53
CA ASP A 114 10.98 6.67 -11.96
C ASP A 114 10.23 7.99 -11.70
N ALA A 115 8.92 8.04 -11.95
CA ALA A 115 8.08 9.18 -11.62
C ALA A 115 7.98 9.42 -10.10
N SER A 116 8.07 8.36 -9.30
CA SER A 116 8.00 8.40 -7.82
C SER A 116 9.35 8.63 -7.14
N ARG A 117 10.44 8.81 -7.90
CA ARG A 117 11.82 8.87 -7.36
C ARG A 117 11.97 9.87 -6.23
N GLY A 118 12.57 9.42 -5.13
CA GLY A 118 12.80 10.22 -3.92
C GLY A 118 11.65 10.19 -2.91
N LEU A 119 10.55 9.51 -3.21
CA LEU A 119 9.42 9.29 -2.32
C LEU A 119 9.26 7.80 -2.00
N GLU A 120 8.55 7.50 -0.92
CA GLU A 120 8.27 6.11 -0.54
C GLU A 120 7.29 5.47 -1.54
N VAL A 121 7.52 4.20 -1.88
CA VAL A 121 6.59 3.45 -2.73
C VAL A 121 6.17 2.16 -2.02
N THR A 122 4.86 1.97 -1.95
CA THR A 122 4.22 0.74 -1.50
C THR A 122 3.69 -0.01 -2.72
N MET A 123 4.17 -1.23 -2.96
CA MET A 123 3.45 -2.17 -3.82
C MET A 123 2.17 -2.59 -3.11
N HIS A 124 1.00 -2.21 -3.65
CA HIS A 124 -0.29 -2.51 -3.04
C HIS A 124 -0.75 -3.96 -3.26
N MET A 125 -1.96 -4.31 -2.84
CA MET A 125 -2.50 -5.68 -2.88
C MET A 125 -2.68 -6.29 -4.29
N ALA A 126 -2.26 -5.63 -5.38
CA ALA A 126 -2.09 -6.29 -6.67
C ALA A 126 -1.12 -7.48 -6.56
N PHE A 127 -0.16 -7.43 -5.64
CA PHE A 127 0.74 -8.53 -5.33
C PHE A 127 0.02 -9.84 -4.99
N ASP A 128 -1.12 -9.76 -4.33
CA ASP A 128 -1.91 -10.94 -3.93
C ASP A 128 -2.53 -11.69 -5.13
N GLN A 129 -2.55 -11.06 -6.32
CA GLN A 129 -2.98 -11.69 -7.58
C GLN A 129 -1.84 -12.52 -8.23
N ILE A 130 -0.59 -12.28 -7.84
CA ILE A 130 0.56 -13.01 -8.40
C ILE A 130 0.54 -14.45 -7.90
N PRO A 131 0.66 -15.45 -8.79
CA PRO A 131 0.72 -16.85 -8.38
C PRO A 131 1.78 -17.08 -7.29
N LYS A 132 1.45 -17.87 -6.28
CA LYS A 132 2.34 -18.07 -5.11
C LYS A 132 3.76 -18.52 -5.49
N ALA A 133 3.88 -19.31 -6.55
CA ALA A 133 5.17 -19.79 -7.05
C ALA A 133 6.06 -18.65 -7.59
N ASP A 134 5.46 -17.57 -8.08
CA ASP A 134 6.16 -16.46 -8.72
C ASP A 134 6.40 -15.28 -7.74
N GLN A 135 5.76 -15.30 -6.55
CA GLN A 135 5.92 -14.25 -5.55
C GLN A 135 7.36 -14.06 -5.07
N PRO A 136 8.21 -15.10 -4.89
CA PRO A 136 9.61 -14.89 -4.52
C PRO A 136 10.40 -14.06 -5.52
N SER A 137 10.23 -14.33 -6.83
CA SER A 137 10.87 -13.53 -7.88
C SER A 137 10.32 -12.11 -7.97
N ALA A 138 9.01 -11.94 -7.74
CA ALA A 138 8.39 -10.62 -7.65
C ALA A 138 8.96 -9.81 -6.47
N ILE A 139 9.09 -10.39 -5.28
CA ILE A 139 9.70 -9.76 -4.11
C ILE A 139 11.14 -9.36 -4.41
N GLN A 140 11.93 -10.25 -5.03
CA GLN A 140 13.31 -9.94 -5.40
C GLN A 140 13.37 -8.74 -6.35
N TRP A 141 12.48 -8.70 -7.34
CA TRP A 141 12.40 -7.58 -8.28
C TRP A 141 12.05 -6.27 -7.56
N LEU A 142 11.07 -6.27 -6.65
CA LEU A 142 10.68 -5.09 -5.88
C LEU A 142 11.85 -4.56 -5.03
N LYS A 143 12.60 -5.46 -4.37
CA LYS A 143 13.82 -5.11 -3.61
C LYS A 143 14.87 -4.43 -4.48
N ASP A 144 15.13 -5.00 -5.66
CA ASP A 144 16.18 -4.52 -6.56
C ASP A 144 15.82 -3.17 -7.25
N HIS A 145 14.52 -2.81 -7.24
CA HIS A 145 14.05 -1.55 -7.82
C HIS A 145 13.66 -0.50 -6.76
N GLY A 146 14.03 -0.72 -5.49
CA GLY A 146 13.91 0.28 -4.45
C GLY A 146 12.47 0.56 -3.98
N VAL A 147 11.57 -0.42 -4.14
CA VAL A 147 10.23 -0.36 -3.53
C VAL A 147 10.40 -0.41 -2.01
N THR A 148 9.77 0.53 -1.30
CA THR A 148 9.94 0.66 0.15
C THR A 148 9.23 -0.44 0.90
N ARG A 149 7.96 -0.73 0.49
CA ARG A 149 7.14 -1.72 1.21
C ARG A 149 6.20 -2.50 0.29
N LEU A 150 5.78 -3.63 0.80
CA LEU A 150 4.83 -4.53 0.18
C LEU A 150 3.60 -4.67 1.07
N LEU A 151 2.46 -4.13 0.63
CA LEU A 151 1.17 -4.33 1.25
C LEU A 151 0.54 -5.61 0.70
N THR A 152 0.26 -6.55 1.57
CA THR A 152 -0.34 -7.84 1.19
C THR A 152 -1.34 -8.31 2.25
N ARG A 153 -2.28 -9.14 1.84
CA ARG A 153 -3.17 -9.90 2.72
C ARG A 153 -2.54 -11.21 3.19
N ALA A 154 -1.49 -11.66 2.52
CA ALA A 154 -0.85 -12.98 2.69
C ALA A 154 -1.83 -14.15 2.48
N GLY A 155 -2.68 -14.05 1.47
CA GLY A 155 -3.69 -15.06 1.14
C GLY A 155 -4.90 -14.47 0.42
N THR A 156 -6.02 -15.18 0.48
CA THR A 156 -7.33 -14.73 -0.02
C THR A 156 -8.23 -14.26 1.15
N PRO A 157 -9.39 -13.64 0.89
CA PRO A 157 -10.34 -13.29 1.96
C PRO A 157 -10.78 -14.48 2.82
N GLU A 158 -10.76 -15.69 2.28
CA GLU A 158 -11.19 -16.95 2.92
C GLU A 158 -10.05 -17.64 3.68
N THR A 159 -8.79 -17.18 3.51
CA THR A 159 -7.64 -17.77 4.19
C THR A 159 -7.75 -17.53 5.70
N ASP A 160 -7.67 -18.60 6.48
CA ASP A 160 -7.72 -18.55 7.94
C ASP A 160 -6.54 -17.80 8.54
N LEU A 161 -6.69 -17.34 9.78
CA LEU A 161 -5.71 -16.52 10.45
C LEU A 161 -4.36 -17.24 10.63
N GLU A 162 -4.36 -18.50 11.02
CA GLU A 162 -3.13 -19.27 11.28
C GLU A 162 -2.30 -19.38 9.99
N SER A 163 -2.95 -19.75 8.89
CA SER A 163 -2.32 -19.83 7.56
C SER A 163 -1.75 -18.47 7.13
N ARG A 164 -2.46 -17.37 7.40
CA ARG A 164 -1.97 -16.03 7.11
C ARG A 164 -0.76 -15.65 7.95
N LEU A 165 -0.78 -15.90 9.27
CA LEU A 165 0.36 -15.61 10.15
C LEU A 165 1.61 -16.37 9.70
N LYS A 166 1.46 -17.65 9.36
CA LYS A 166 2.56 -18.46 8.79
C LYS A 166 3.08 -17.87 7.48
N ARG A 167 2.17 -17.44 6.59
CA ARG A 167 2.56 -16.85 5.31
C ARG A 167 3.28 -15.50 5.50
N TYR A 168 2.87 -14.66 6.45
CA TYR A 168 3.59 -13.43 6.76
C TYR A 168 5.02 -13.70 7.23
N ALA A 169 5.23 -14.71 8.08
CA ALA A 169 6.59 -15.08 8.50
C ALA A 169 7.47 -15.51 7.30
N GLU A 170 6.89 -16.26 6.34
CA GLU A 170 7.60 -16.61 5.09
C GLU A 170 7.94 -15.36 4.27
N LEU A 171 7.00 -14.41 4.12
CA LEU A 171 7.19 -13.18 3.35
C LEU A 171 8.24 -12.26 3.97
N VAL A 172 8.24 -12.12 5.30
CA VAL A 172 9.28 -11.37 6.03
C VAL A 172 10.66 -11.98 5.76
N GLY A 173 10.77 -13.31 5.80
CA GLY A 173 12.02 -13.99 5.46
C GLY A 173 12.50 -13.73 4.04
N LEU A 174 11.60 -13.66 3.06
CA LEU A 174 11.93 -13.34 1.66
C LEU A 174 12.32 -11.87 1.46
N ALA A 175 11.76 -10.98 2.27
CA ALA A 175 12.01 -9.53 2.19
C ALA A 175 13.43 -9.12 2.67
N GLU A 176 14.04 -9.87 3.61
CA GLU A 176 15.46 -9.70 4.07
C GLU A 176 15.79 -8.27 4.52
N GLU A 177 14.93 -7.61 5.25
CA GLU A 177 15.08 -6.21 5.71
C GLU A 177 15.25 -5.16 4.58
N ARG A 178 15.20 -5.58 3.31
CA ARG A 178 15.32 -4.71 2.13
C ARG A 178 13.97 -4.25 1.59
N LEU A 179 12.89 -4.86 2.02
CA LEU A 179 11.52 -4.55 1.66
C LEU A 179 10.64 -4.71 2.91
N GLU A 180 10.00 -3.65 3.34
CA GLU A 180 9.11 -3.68 4.49
C GLU A 180 7.84 -4.46 4.17
N ILE A 181 7.46 -5.44 5.00
CA ILE A 181 6.16 -6.11 4.86
C ILE A 181 5.11 -5.34 5.66
N LEU A 182 4.08 -4.85 4.96
CA LEU A 182 2.93 -4.19 5.54
C LEU A 182 1.75 -5.16 5.55
N ALA A 183 1.36 -5.61 6.72
CA ALA A 183 0.28 -6.57 6.85
C ALA A 183 -1.08 -5.87 6.70
N GLY A 184 -1.91 -6.37 5.75
CA GLY A 184 -3.23 -5.83 5.45
C GLY A 184 -4.34 -6.88 5.39
N GLY A 185 -5.51 -6.45 4.90
CA GLY A 185 -6.63 -7.37 4.66
C GLY A 185 -7.35 -7.82 5.93
N GLY A 186 -8.24 -6.99 6.45
CA GLY A 186 -9.09 -7.30 7.61
C GLY A 186 -8.39 -7.18 8.96
N ILE A 187 -7.29 -6.42 9.02
CA ILE A 187 -6.63 -6.12 10.28
C ILE A 187 -7.35 -4.99 11.00
N SER A 188 -7.51 -5.14 12.30
CA SER A 188 -8.20 -4.21 13.20
C SER A 188 -7.54 -4.18 14.57
N VAL A 189 -7.97 -3.29 15.45
CA VAL A 189 -7.53 -3.26 16.86
C VAL A 189 -7.67 -4.63 17.54
N ALA A 190 -8.67 -5.42 17.17
CA ALA A 190 -8.94 -6.70 17.82
C ALA A 190 -7.92 -7.80 17.48
N ASN A 191 -7.21 -7.68 16.35
CA ASN A 191 -6.31 -8.76 15.89
C ASN A 191 -4.89 -8.30 15.50
N ARG A 192 -4.61 -7.01 15.41
CA ARG A 192 -3.32 -6.48 14.94
C ARG A 192 -2.11 -6.99 15.73
N ASP A 193 -2.27 -7.19 17.03
CA ASP A 193 -1.17 -7.63 17.89
C ASP A 193 -0.70 -9.06 17.56
N GLN A 194 -1.58 -9.90 17.00
CA GLN A 194 -1.21 -11.24 16.55
C GLN A 194 -0.27 -11.19 15.33
N PHE A 195 -0.46 -10.22 14.45
CA PHE A 195 0.45 -9.98 13.32
C PHE A 195 1.76 -9.37 13.78
N LEU A 196 1.70 -8.37 14.67
CA LEU A 196 2.88 -7.71 15.23
C LEU A 196 3.73 -8.61 16.12
N ALA A 197 3.22 -9.76 16.54
CA ALA A 197 4.00 -10.78 17.24
C ALA A 197 4.96 -11.56 16.29
N ILE A 198 4.81 -11.42 14.96
CA ILE A 198 5.72 -12.05 14.00
C ILE A 198 7.03 -11.26 13.97
N PRO A 199 8.20 -11.90 14.26
CA PRO A 199 9.49 -11.22 14.19
C PRO A 199 9.73 -10.58 12.80
N GLY A 200 10.08 -9.29 12.76
CA GLY A 200 10.32 -8.54 11.54
C GLY A 200 9.07 -7.97 10.87
N LEU A 201 7.86 -8.22 11.40
CA LEU A 201 6.64 -7.57 10.95
C LEU A 201 6.28 -6.42 11.88
N GLU A 202 6.60 -5.20 11.46
CA GLU A 202 6.49 -4.01 12.32
C GLU A 202 5.36 -3.06 11.91
N GLN A 203 4.60 -3.40 10.88
CA GLN A 203 3.61 -2.51 10.28
C GLN A 203 2.31 -3.24 9.97
N VAL A 204 1.20 -2.59 10.27
CA VAL A 204 -0.15 -3.09 9.98
C VAL A 204 -1.02 -2.02 9.35
N HIS A 205 -1.89 -2.47 8.43
CA HIS A 205 -2.75 -1.63 7.59
C HIS A 205 -4.21 -2.03 7.70
N GLY A 206 -5.09 -1.06 7.77
CA GLY A 206 -6.53 -1.32 7.71
C GLY A 206 -7.41 -0.13 8.06
N THR A 207 -8.68 -0.23 7.67
CA THR A 207 -9.71 0.79 7.96
C THR A 207 -10.16 0.83 9.43
N ARG A 208 -9.74 -0.16 10.23
CA ARG A 208 -10.07 -0.31 11.66
C ARG A 208 -8.83 -0.64 12.49
N VAL A 209 -7.65 -0.27 12.01
CA VAL A 209 -6.37 -0.62 12.64
C VAL A 209 -6.10 0.16 13.94
N VAL A 210 -6.76 1.29 14.16
CA VAL A 210 -6.57 2.16 15.33
C VAL A 210 -7.84 2.41 16.15
N PHE A 211 -9.02 2.05 15.65
CA PHE A 211 -10.30 2.12 16.37
C PHE A 211 -11.35 1.16 15.82
#